data_8ef2afa309f521c85c5a435887f6a468
#
_entry.id   8ef2afa309f521c85c5a435887f6a468
#
_cell.length_a   1.000
_cell.length_b   1.000
_cell.length_c   1.000
_cell.angle_alpha   90.00
_cell.angle_beta   90.00
_cell.angle_gamma   90.00
#
_symmetry.space_group_name_H-M   'P 1'
#
loop_
_entity.id
_entity.type
_entity.pdbx_description
1 polymer ?
#
loop_
_entity_poly.entity_id
_entity_poly.type
_entity_poly.pdbx_seq_one_letter_code
_entity_poly.pdbx_strand_id
1 'polypeptide(L)'
;MIVVVNFSSRKEGNCYRISGVIKKHYKQKRVKIFNFFENTYTACGHCDYECFKKRCLINDGINEIFKAIVQSEETIFVLPNYCDYPNSNFFLFNERSSGFFNGNKDLMNRYLNIKKKFIVVSNSSSSNFKNALKNHIQDNENAEILYLNSRKFNQNALTGTLMQDAEAESIIHDFLSSNYNLEESAMAIVFYKDKILTTVEEVYERPTLSLPKGHIEEGESKLDAAIRECFEETNEVITIKNYIGEIKSFEINFINHNNKLVKKIIYPLIFRIDKPGELSSKEERIIKVKYLNVGEFLMKCTYDNVKIMIMEAMSKRR
;
A
#
# COMPACT_ATOMS: atom_id res chain seq x y z
N MET A 1 11.23 -13.73 18.05
CA MET A 1 9.80 -13.74 18.47
C MET A 1 9.00 -12.95 17.47
N ILE A 2 7.84 -13.47 17.04
CA ILE A 2 6.86 -12.79 16.18
C ILE A 2 5.76 -12.23 17.08
N VAL A 3 5.34 -10.99 16.83
CA VAL A 3 4.20 -10.38 17.51
C VAL A 3 3.06 -10.20 16.51
N VAL A 4 1.88 -10.61 16.89
CA VAL A 4 0.65 -10.41 16.11
C VAL A 4 -0.29 -9.51 16.91
N VAL A 5 -0.76 -8.43 16.30
CA VAL A 5 -1.75 -7.53 16.90
C VAL A 5 -3.01 -7.55 16.04
N ASN A 6 -4.07 -8.15 16.55
CA ASN A 6 -5.37 -8.21 15.92
C ASN A 6 -6.27 -7.10 16.46
N PHE A 7 -6.55 -6.10 15.63
CA PHE A 7 -7.35 -4.93 15.99
C PHE A 7 -8.86 -5.14 15.87
N SER A 8 -9.31 -6.32 15.40
CA SER A 8 -10.76 -6.58 15.31
C SER A 8 -11.41 -6.62 16.68
N SER A 9 -12.57 -5.99 16.80
CA SER A 9 -13.45 -6.14 17.98
C SER A 9 -14.28 -7.43 17.96
N ARG A 10 -14.16 -8.22 16.88
CA ARG A 10 -14.97 -9.42 16.68
C ARG A 10 -14.16 -10.67 17.03
N LYS A 11 -14.66 -11.41 18.03
CA LYS A 11 -14.25 -12.78 18.30
C LYS A 11 -14.72 -13.68 17.15
N GLU A 12 -13.86 -14.60 16.70
CA GLU A 12 -14.15 -15.57 15.62
C GLU A 12 -14.37 -14.97 14.21
N GLY A 13 -14.06 -13.68 13.99
CA GLY A 13 -14.07 -13.05 12.66
C GLY A 13 -12.85 -13.43 11.80
N ASN A 14 -12.79 -12.90 10.58
CA ASN A 14 -11.68 -13.15 9.64
C ASN A 14 -10.31 -12.79 10.25
N CYS A 15 -10.19 -11.66 10.92
CA CYS A 15 -8.91 -11.25 11.53
C CYS A 15 -8.43 -12.23 12.63
N TYR A 16 -9.37 -12.79 13.41
CA TYR A 16 -9.03 -13.82 14.39
C TYR A 16 -8.52 -15.10 13.72
N ARG A 17 -9.23 -15.57 12.67
CA ARG A 17 -8.80 -16.75 11.89
C ARG A 17 -7.45 -16.55 11.22
N ILE A 18 -7.21 -15.37 10.65
CA ILE A 18 -5.91 -14.97 10.09
C ILE A 18 -4.80 -15.04 11.15
N SER A 19 -5.06 -14.58 12.37
CA SER A 19 -4.08 -14.71 13.47
C SER A 19 -3.75 -16.18 13.76
N GLY A 20 -4.70 -17.08 13.61
CA GLY A 20 -4.48 -18.54 13.68
C GLY A 20 -3.60 -19.06 12.53
N VAL A 21 -3.83 -18.60 11.30
CA VAL A 21 -2.99 -18.94 10.13
C VAL A 21 -1.55 -18.48 10.37
N ILE A 22 -1.35 -17.24 10.84
CA ILE A 22 -0.03 -16.71 11.17
C ILE A 22 0.68 -17.56 12.21
N LYS A 23 -0.02 -17.96 13.27
CA LYS A 23 0.53 -18.83 14.31
C LYS A 23 0.97 -20.19 13.75
N LYS A 24 0.18 -20.77 12.85
CA LYS A 24 0.54 -22.03 12.16
C LYS A 24 1.75 -21.86 11.24
N HIS A 25 1.82 -20.74 10.50
CA HIS A 25 2.93 -20.43 9.61
C HIS A 25 4.26 -20.38 10.37
N TYR A 26 4.30 -19.69 11.51
CA TYR A 26 5.49 -19.54 12.35
C TYR A 26 5.59 -20.60 13.47
N LYS A 27 5.13 -21.85 13.22
CA LYS A 27 5.08 -22.92 14.23
C LYS A 27 6.42 -23.22 14.93
N GLN A 28 7.55 -22.88 14.29
CA GLN A 28 8.90 -23.06 14.85
C GLN A 28 9.40 -21.83 15.63
N LYS A 29 8.65 -20.73 15.64
CA LYS A 29 8.99 -19.52 16.34
C LYS A 29 8.04 -19.27 17.51
N ARG A 30 8.52 -18.53 18.51
CA ARG A 30 7.62 -18.01 19.54
C ARG A 30 6.73 -16.94 18.94
N VAL A 31 5.41 -17.16 18.91
CA VAL A 31 4.41 -16.21 18.45
C VAL A 31 3.60 -15.72 19.64
N LYS A 32 3.53 -14.40 19.81
CA LYS A 32 2.68 -13.74 20.83
C LYS A 32 1.55 -13.00 20.10
N ILE A 33 0.30 -13.32 20.42
CA ILE A 33 -0.89 -12.72 19.80
C ILE A 33 -1.58 -11.84 20.84
N PHE A 34 -1.93 -10.63 20.43
CA PHE A 34 -2.78 -9.70 21.19
C PHE A 34 -4.07 -9.47 20.41
N ASN A 35 -5.20 -9.83 20.98
CA ASN A 35 -6.51 -9.62 20.40
C ASN A 35 -7.22 -8.48 21.11
N PHE A 36 -7.61 -7.44 20.39
CA PHE A 36 -8.27 -6.28 20.97
C PHE A 36 -9.65 -6.60 21.58
N PHE A 37 -10.30 -7.67 21.15
CA PHE A 37 -11.56 -8.11 21.73
C PHE A 37 -11.42 -8.84 23.10
N GLU A 38 -10.20 -9.19 23.51
CA GLU A 38 -9.96 -9.87 24.80
C GLU A 38 -9.84 -8.90 25.97
N ASN A 39 -9.58 -7.62 25.69
CA ASN A 39 -9.40 -6.59 26.72
C ASN A 39 -10.18 -5.33 26.36
N THR A 40 -10.54 -4.55 27.37
CA THR A 40 -11.07 -3.20 27.19
C THR A 40 -9.92 -2.21 27.27
N TYR A 41 -9.63 -1.55 26.14
CA TYR A 41 -8.62 -0.50 26.06
C TYR A 41 -9.30 0.86 26.09
N THR A 42 -8.67 1.79 26.80
CA THR A 42 -9.18 3.16 26.98
C THR A 42 -8.49 4.10 26.02
N ALA A 43 -9.24 4.93 25.30
CA ALA A 43 -8.72 6.00 24.46
C ALA A 43 -7.90 6.99 25.31
N CYS A 44 -7.04 7.77 24.66
CA CYS A 44 -6.31 8.84 25.31
C CYS A 44 -7.29 9.83 25.93
N GLY A 45 -7.19 10.06 27.23
CA GLY A 45 -8.14 10.84 28.01
C GLY A 45 -7.60 12.21 28.42
N HIS A 46 -8.34 12.85 29.32
CA HIS A 46 -8.04 14.19 29.80
C HIS A 46 -6.92 14.17 30.87
N CYS A 47 -5.68 14.08 30.45
CA CYS A 47 -4.54 14.14 31.36
C CYS A 47 -3.60 15.31 31.06
N ASP A 48 -4.05 16.31 30.30
CA ASP A 48 -3.29 17.50 29.90
C ASP A 48 -1.87 17.16 29.41
N TYR A 49 -1.77 16.06 28.64
CA TYR A 49 -0.50 15.53 28.12
C TYR A 49 0.57 15.23 29.18
N GLU A 50 0.15 14.88 30.39
CA GLU A 50 1.06 14.46 31.46
C GLU A 50 2.03 13.34 31.05
N CYS A 51 1.67 12.53 30.08
CA CYS A 51 2.50 11.46 29.52
C CYS A 51 3.82 11.98 28.87
N PHE A 52 3.92 13.27 28.56
CA PHE A 52 5.19 13.88 28.12
C PHE A 52 6.13 14.21 29.28
N LYS A 53 5.63 14.24 30.52
CA LYS A 53 6.39 14.55 31.72
C LYS A 53 6.63 13.34 32.60
N LYS A 54 5.69 12.41 32.63
CA LYS A 54 5.72 11.19 33.44
C LYS A 54 5.01 10.04 32.72
N ARG A 55 5.12 8.83 33.25
CA ARG A 55 4.45 7.66 32.70
C ARG A 55 2.94 7.86 32.60
N CYS A 56 2.34 7.38 31.49
CA CYS A 56 0.89 7.37 31.30
C CYS A 56 0.18 6.68 32.48
N LEU A 57 -0.88 7.30 32.98
CA LEU A 57 -1.66 6.79 34.13
C LEU A 57 -2.61 5.65 33.74
N ILE A 58 -2.95 5.50 32.46
CA ILE A 58 -3.84 4.44 31.99
C ILE A 58 -3.06 3.13 31.94
N ASN A 59 -3.50 2.17 32.71
CA ASN A 59 -2.85 0.85 32.84
C ASN A 59 -3.83 -0.24 32.37
N ASP A 60 -4.06 -0.34 31.07
CA ASP A 60 -5.00 -1.25 30.42
C ASP A 60 -4.31 -2.32 29.55
N GLY A 61 -3.00 -2.44 29.63
CA GLY A 61 -2.22 -3.43 28.89
C GLY A 61 -1.70 -2.98 27.51
N ILE A 62 -2.08 -1.81 26.99
CA ILE A 62 -1.54 -1.33 25.69
C ILE A 62 -0.01 -1.21 25.74
N ASN A 63 0.56 -0.75 26.83
CA ASN A 63 2.01 -0.65 26.97
C ASN A 63 2.73 -2.01 26.85
N GLU A 64 2.07 -3.10 27.22
CA GLU A 64 2.64 -4.45 27.06
C GLU A 64 2.66 -4.88 25.58
N ILE A 65 1.73 -4.38 24.77
CA ILE A 65 1.76 -4.58 23.31
C ILE A 65 2.97 -3.87 22.72
N PHE A 66 3.17 -2.58 23.02
CA PHE A 66 4.35 -1.83 22.56
C PHE A 66 5.67 -2.45 23.00
N LYS A 67 5.77 -2.88 24.27
CA LYS A 67 6.95 -3.60 24.78
C LYS A 67 7.24 -4.87 23.99
N ALA A 68 6.21 -5.65 23.68
CA ALA A 68 6.36 -6.87 22.91
C ALA A 68 6.83 -6.56 21.48
N ILE A 69 6.28 -5.51 20.86
CA ILE A 69 6.66 -5.06 19.51
C ILE A 69 8.13 -4.68 19.47
N VAL A 70 8.61 -3.80 20.36
CA VAL A 70 10.02 -3.35 20.36
C VAL A 70 11.03 -4.45 20.68
N GLN A 71 10.56 -5.60 21.15
CA GLN A 71 11.36 -6.80 21.41
C GLN A 71 11.20 -7.88 20.34
N SER A 72 10.35 -7.66 19.35
CA SER A 72 10.09 -8.63 18.27
C SER A 72 11.12 -8.54 17.14
N GLU A 73 11.22 -9.61 16.38
CA GLU A 73 11.92 -9.63 15.09
C GLU A 73 11.03 -9.04 13.98
N GLU A 74 9.74 -9.32 14.09
CA GLU A 74 8.74 -8.90 13.13
C GLU A 74 7.40 -8.75 13.84
N THR A 75 6.63 -7.74 13.44
CA THR A 75 5.26 -7.52 13.92
C THR A 75 4.27 -7.59 12.78
N ILE A 76 3.19 -8.33 12.98
CA ILE A 76 2.11 -8.47 12.01
C ILE A 76 0.84 -7.86 12.59
N PHE A 77 0.36 -6.81 11.94
CA PHE A 77 -0.88 -6.15 12.26
C PHE A 77 -2.01 -6.73 11.39
N VAL A 78 -3.07 -7.22 12.03
CA VAL A 78 -4.25 -7.76 11.34
C VAL A 78 -5.44 -6.90 11.69
N LEU A 79 -6.07 -6.31 10.69
CA LEU A 79 -7.10 -5.32 10.95
C LEU A 79 -8.20 -5.30 9.88
N PRO A 80 -9.45 -5.03 10.29
CA PRO A 80 -10.52 -4.77 9.38
C PRO A 80 -10.43 -3.34 8.85
N ASN A 81 -10.83 -3.16 7.60
CA ASN A 81 -10.93 -1.86 6.96
C ASN A 81 -12.40 -1.48 6.79
N TYR A 82 -12.78 -0.34 7.35
CA TYR A 82 -14.13 0.21 7.27
C TYR A 82 -14.10 1.56 6.56
N CYS A 83 -14.93 1.70 5.52
CA CYS A 83 -15.00 2.95 4.75
C CYS A 83 -13.61 3.46 4.31
N ASP A 84 -12.74 2.54 3.88
CA ASP A 84 -11.38 2.79 3.45
C ASP A 84 -10.37 3.22 4.55
N TYR A 85 -10.74 3.10 5.83
CA TYR A 85 -9.87 3.40 6.96
C TYR A 85 -9.72 2.21 7.91
N PRO A 86 -8.63 2.15 8.68
CA PRO A 86 -8.52 1.24 9.81
C PRO A 86 -9.68 1.46 10.80
N ASN A 87 -10.01 0.44 11.56
CA ASN A 87 -11.00 0.57 12.61
C ASN A 87 -10.50 1.43 13.80
N SER A 88 -11.43 1.84 14.67
CA SER A 88 -11.16 2.69 15.85
C SER A 88 -10.07 2.14 16.78
N ASN A 89 -9.98 0.82 16.95
CA ASN A 89 -8.95 0.20 17.78
C ASN A 89 -7.52 0.51 17.30
N PHE A 90 -7.32 0.61 15.99
CA PHE A 90 -6.02 0.99 15.44
C PHE A 90 -5.69 2.45 15.77
N PHE A 91 -6.64 3.37 15.66
CA PHE A 91 -6.44 4.77 16.04
C PHE A 91 -6.22 4.92 17.54
N LEU A 92 -6.98 4.21 18.37
CA LEU A 92 -6.78 4.17 19.82
C LEU A 92 -5.35 3.69 20.17
N PHE A 93 -4.88 2.65 19.53
CA PHE A 93 -3.51 2.17 19.70
C PHE A 93 -2.48 3.27 19.34
N ASN A 94 -2.71 4.00 18.25
CA ASN A 94 -1.85 5.10 17.82
C ASN A 94 -1.81 6.23 18.85
N GLU A 95 -2.97 6.69 19.33
CA GLU A 95 -3.07 7.75 20.34
C GLU A 95 -2.26 7.42 21.60
N ARG A 96 -2.28 6.15 22.00
CA ARG A 96 -1.62 5.66 23.21
C ARG A 96 -0.11 5.51 23.08
N SER A 97 0.41 5.60 21.85
CA SER A 97 1.86 5.50 21.59
C SER A 97 2.68 6.56 22.30
N SER A 98 2.17 7.80 22.40
CA SER A 98 2.82 8.90 23.11
C SER A 98 3.08 8.55 24.58
N GLY A 99 2.13 7.89 25.25
CA GLY A 99 2.26 7.46 26.63
C GLY A 99 3.32 6.36 26.85
N PHE A 100 3.59 5.55 25.85
CA PHE A 100 4.61 4.51 25.89
C PHE A 100 6.00 5.06 25.59
N PHE A 101 6.14 5.83 24.50
CA PHE A 101 7.45 6.34 24.08
C PHE A 101 7.94 7.47 24.98
N ASN A 102 7.05 8.30 25.51
CA ASN A 102 7.35 9.38 26.47
C ASN A 102 8.61 10.18 26.10
N GLY A 103 8.72 10.59 24.82
CA GLY A 103 9.87 11.34 24.31
C GLY A 103 11.16 10.52 24.15
N ASN A 104 11.17 9.24 24.45
CA ASN A 104 12.34 8.35 24.27
C ASN A 104 12.56 8.06 22.79
N LYS A 105 13.47 8.82 22.16
CA LYS A 105 13.77 8.72 20.72
C LYS A 105 14.36 7.34 20.35
N ASP A 106 15.19 6.75 21.18
CA ASP A 106 15.80 5.45 20.88
C ASP A 106 14.76 4.34 20.86
N LEU A 107 13.83 4.36 21.80
CA LEU A 107 12.72 3.40 21.85
C LEU A 107 11.78 3.58 20.65
N MET A 108 11.52 4.83 20.25
CA MET A 108 10.71 5.15 19.09
C MET A 108 11.41 4.70 17.78
N ASN A 109 12.70 5.00 17.63
CA ASN A 109 13.48 4.55 16.49
C ASN A 109 13.51 3.02 16.40
N ARG A 110 13.67 2.33 17.54
CA ARG A 110 13.59 0.88 17.59
C ARG A 110 12.24 0.36 17.10
N TYR A 111 11.14 0.96 17.55
CA TYR A 111 9.80 0.63 17.08
C TYR A 111 9.64 0.84 15.56
N LEU A 112 10.10 1.98 15.03
CA LEU A 112 9.96 2.33 13.62
C LEU A 112 10.76 1.39 12.70
N ASN A 113 11.91 0.90 13.16
CA ASN A 113 12.81 0.03 12.38
C ASN A 113 12.45 -1.47 12.43
N ILE A 114 11.52 -1.89 13.30
CA ILE A 114 11.06 -3.27 13.30
C ILE A 114 10.27 -3.56 12.01
N LYS A 115 10.57 -4.70 11.39
CA LYS A 115 9.82 -5.18 10.23
C LYS A 115 8.34 -5.33 10.58
N LYS A 116 7.47 -4.69 9.81
CA LYS A 116 6.02 -4.71 10.00
C LYS A 116 5.31 -5.22 8.76
N LYS A 117 4.37 -6.11 8.97
CA LYS A 117 3.44 -6.58 7.96
C LYS A 117 2.02 -6.19 8.36
N PHE A 118 1.24 -5.70 7.42
CA PHE A 118 -0.14 -5.32 7.64
C PHE A 118 -1.04 -6.18 6.76
N ILE A 119 -1.95 -6.93 7.37
CA ILE A 119 -2.98 -7.68 6.66
C ILE A 119 -4.31 -6.98 6.88
N VAL A 120 -4.81 -6.37 5.82
CA VAL A 120 -6.00 -5.51 5.83
C VAL A 120 -7.15 -6.27 5.19
N VAL A 121 -8.16 -6.60 5.97
CA VAL A 121 -9.35 -7.32 5.50
C VAL A 121 -10.44 -6.32 5.11
N SER A 122 -10.89 -6.39 3.86
CA SER A 122 -11.86 -5.44 3.30
C SER A 122 -12.80 -6.13 2.30
N ASN A 123 -13.86 -5.43 1.92
CA ASN A 123 -14.70 -5.73 0.76
C ASN A 123 -14.33 -4.87 -0.47
N SER A 124 -13.31 -4.04 -0.35
CA SER A 124 -12.86 -3.14 -1.42
C SER A 124 -11.33 -3.12 -1.49
N SER A 125 -10.80 -2.66 -2.62
CA SER A 125 -9.38 -2.38 -2.78
C SER A 125 -9.13 -0.93 -2.36
N SER A 126 -8.80 -0.73 -1.10
CA SER A 126 -8.68 0.60 -0.52
C SER A 126 -7.29 1.22 -0.68
N SER A 127 -7.24 2.53 -0.82
CA SER A 127 -6.01 3.32 -0.91
C SER A 127 -5.74 4.20 0.31
N ASN A 128 -6.76 4.60 1.06
CA ASN A 128 -6.61 5.56 2.17
C ASN A 128 -5.90 4.98 3.40
N PHE A 129 -5.88 3.66 3.51
CA PHE A 129 -5.19 2.96 4.58
C PHE A 129 -3.72 3.37 4.73
N LYS A 130 -3.00 3.54 3.62
CA LYS A 130 -1.58 3.96 3.64
C LYS A 130 -1.37 5.28 4.37
N ASN A 131 -2.31 6.21 4.29
CA ASN A 131 -2.21 7.50 4.96
C ASN A 131 -2.26 7.36 6.49
N ALA A 132 -3.03 6.39 7.00
CA ALA A 132 -3.09 6.10 8.43
C ALA A 132 -1.80 5.45 8.98
N LEU A 133 -0.94 4.91 8.11
CA LEU A 133 0.29 4.23 8.52
C LEU A 133 1.50 5.15 8.66
N LYS A 134 1.44 6.39 8.20
CA LYS A 134 2.58 7.32 8.18
C LYS A 134 3.28 7.48 9.53
N ASN A 135 2.56 7.31 10.63
CA ASN A 135 3.11 7.40 11.99
C ASN A 135 3.72 6.07 12.51
N HIS A 136 3.56 4.98 11.77
CA HIS A 136 4.09 3.67 12.14
C HIS A 136 5.30 3.24 11.34
N ILE A 137 5.58 3.97 10.27
CA ILE A 137 6.56 3.61 9.26
C ILE A 137 7.35 4.86 8.93
N GLN A 138 8.63 4.88 9.26
CA GLN A 138 9.49 6.03 8.97
C GLN A 138 9.79 6.12 7.48
N ASP A 139 10.07 4.97 6.84
CA ASP A 139 10.24 4.82 5.41
C ASP A 139 9.54 3.53 4.96
N ASN A 140 9.01 3.49 3.76
CA ASN A 140 8.24 2.36 3.22
C ASN A 140 9.01 1.03 3.15
N GLU A 141 10.32 1.03 3.39
CA GLU A 141 11.20 -0.13 3.24
C GLU A 141 10.95 -1.24 4.28
N ASN A 142 10.47 -0.89 5.47
CA ASN A 142 10.26 -1.83 6.57
C ASN A 142 8.81 -2.26 6.78
N ALA A 143 7.90 -1.90 5.87
CA ALA A 143 6.50 -2.25 5.98
C ALA A 143 5.92 -2.78 4.68
N GLU A 144 5.30 -3.94 4.77
CA GLU A 144 4.58 -4.59 3.69
C GLU A 144 3.08 -4.60 4.01
N ILE A 145 2.23 -4.36 3.01
CA ILE A 145 0.78 -4.32 3.17
C ILE A 145 0.13 -5.30 2.22
N LEU A 146 -0.66 -6.22 2.75
CA LEU A 146 -1.55 -7.09 2.02
C LEU A 146 -2.99 -6.60 2.16
N TYR A 147 -3.59 -6.15 1.06
CA TYR A 147 -5.03 -5.86 0.99
C TYR A 147 -5.78 -7.12 0.58
N LEU A 148 -6.46 -7.72 1.54
CA LEU A 148 -7.23 -8.94 1.33
C LEU A 148 -8.69 -8.57 1.06
N ASN A 149 -8.99 -8.33 -0.23
CA ASN A 149 -10.35 -8.03 -0.66
C ASN A 149 -11.17 -9.33 -0.74
N SER A 150 -12.10 -9.50 0.21
CA SER A 150 -12.91 -10.71 0.34
C SER A 150 -13.76 -11.01 -0.91
N ARG A 151 -14.19 -9.98 -1.65
CA ARG A 151 -14.99 -10.15 -2.88
C ARG A 151 -14.24 -10.87 -3.99
N LYS A 152 -12.90 -10.76 -4.05
CA LYS A 152 -12.08 -11.53 -5.00
C LYS A 152 -12.19 -13.04 -4.80
N PHE A 153 -12.55 -13.48 -3.61
CA PHE A 153 -12.74 -14.89 -3.23
C PHE A 153 -14.23 -15.25 -3.12
N ASN A 154 -15.11 -14.49 -3.75
CA ASN A 154 -16.57 -14.65 -3.64
C ASN A 154 -17.08 -14.69 -2.18
N GLN A 155 -16.36 -14.02 -1.28
CA GLN A 155 -16.68 -13.94 0.15
C GLN A 155 -17.06 -12.51 0.54
N ASN A 156 -17.63 -12.39 1.75
CA ASN A 156 -17.88 -11.09 2.37
C ASN A 156 -17.04 -10.95 3.63
N ALA A 157 -16.33 -9.87 3.79
CA ALA A 157 -15.50 -9.61 4.96
C ALA A 157 -16.28 -9.68 6.29
N LEU A 158 -17.60 -9.48 6.25
CA LEU A 158 -18.48 -9.50 7.43
C LEU A 158 -18.83 -10.91 7.89
N THR A 159 -18.75 -11.93 7.04
CA THR A 159 -19.21 -13.30 7.38
C THR A 159 -18.24 -14.08 8.25
N GLY A 160 -16.96 -13.73 8.24
CA GLY A 160 -15.92 -14.47 8.95
C GLY A 160 -15.46 -15.75 8.26
N THR A 161 -15.87 -15.99 7.01
CA THR A 161 -15.61 -17.24 6.26
C THR A 161 -14.41 -17.19 5.31
N LEU A 162 -13.74 -16.05 5.17
CA LEU A 162 -12.65 -15.86 4.21
C LEU A 162 -11.54 -16.91 4.33
N MET A 163 -11.22 -17.35 5.54
CA MET A 163 -10.19 -18.39 5.77
C MET A 163 -10.69 -19.83 5.55
N GLN A 164 -11.88 -20.00 4.99
CA GLN A 164 -12.35 -21.29 4.45
C GLN A 164 -11.93 -21.42 2.97
N ASP A 165 -11.52 -20.33 2.36
CA ASP A 165 -10.99 -20.28 1.01
C ASP A 165 -9.49 -20.59 1.02
N ALA A 166 -9.09 -21.68 0.34
CA ALA A 166 -7.72 -22.15 0.34
C ALA A 166 -6.76 -21.20 -0.40
N GLU A 167 -7.25 -20.44 -1.40
CA GLU A 167 -6.44 -19.48 -2.13
C GLU A 167 -6.15 -18.26 -1.23
N ALA A 168 -7.14 -17.80 -0.48
CA ALA A 168 -6.96 -16.71 0.47
C ALA A 168 -5.95 -17.08 1.58
N GLU A 169 -5.99 -18.31 2.10
CA GLU A 169 -5.02 -18.82 3.07
C GLU A 169 -3.61 -18.93 2.45
N SER A 170 -3.50 -19.44 1.20
CA SER A 170 -2.23 -19.54 0.47
C SER A 170 -1.57 -18.16 0.27
N ILE A 171 -2.34 -17.14 -0.12
CA ILE A 171 -1.84 -15.77 -0.28
C ILE A 171 -1.26 -15.22 1.01
N ILE A 172 -1.89 -15.52 2.15
CA ILE A 172 -1.34 -15.12 3.45
C ILE A 172 0.01 -15.80 3.70
N HIS A 173 0.15 -17.08 3.40
CA HIS A 173 1.43 -17.80 3.53
C HIS A 173 2.52 -17.22 2.63
N ASP A 174 2.19 -16.91 1.38
CA ASP A 174 3.11 -16.26 0.44
C ASP A 174 3.53 -14.87 0.94
N PHE A 175 2.58 -14.09 1.44
CA PHE A 175 2.86 -12.76 2.02
C PHE A 175 3.76 -12.84 3.25
N LEU A 176 3.49 -13.79 4.15
CA LEU A 176 4.32 -13.98 5.36
C LEU A 176 5.76 -14.40 5.00
N SER A 177 5.91 -15.20 3.95
CA SER A 177 7.21 -15.65 3.42
C SER A 177 7.89 -14.61 2.51
N SER A 178 7.24 -13.48 2.21
CA SER A 178 7.65 -12.53 1.17
C SER A 178 7.87 -13.19 -0.20
N ASN A 179 7.03 -14.18 -0.52
CA ASN A 179 7.06 -14.92 -1.78
C ASN A 179 6.17 -14.21 -2.81
N TYR A 180 6.75 -13.29 -3.55
CA TYR A 180 6.08 -12.49 -4.56
C TYR A 180 6.42 -12.96 -5.97
N ASN A 181 5.42 -12.97 -6.86
CA ASN A 181 5.68 -12.97 -8.29
C ASN A 181 6.17 -11.57 -8.67
N LEU A 182 7.38 -11.48 -9.19
CA LEU A 182 7.98 -10.20 -9.58
C LEU A 182 7.51 -9.83 -10.98
N GLU A 183 7.05 -8.61 -11.14
CA GLU A 183 6.73 -7.99 -12.43
C GLU A 183 7.45 -6.65 -12.55
N GLU A 184 7.91 -6.33 -13.76
CA GLU A 184 8.51 -5.05 -14.06
C GLU A 184 7.67 -4.33 -15.13
N SER A 185 7.52 -3.03 -14.98
CA SER A 185 6.78 -2.19 -15.92
C SER A 185 7.50 -0.86 -16.13
N ALA A 186 7.46 -0.39 -17.36
CA ALA A 186 7.88 0.95 -17.71
C ALA A 186 6.66 1.88 -17.83
N MET A 187 6.81 3.12 -17.38
CA MET A 187 5.79 4.16 -17.44
C MET A 187 6.32 5.36 -18.20
N ALA A 188 5.58 5.82 -19.20
CA ALA A 188 5.93 7.01 -19.95
C ALA A 188 5.24 8.26 -19.36
N ILE A 189 6.04 9.21 -18.87
CA ILE A 189 5.60 10.55 -18.45
C ILE A 189 5.87 11.51 -19.61
N VAL A 190 4.88 11.74 -20.45
CA VAL A 190 5.05 12.53 -21.68
C VAL A 190 4.50 13.93 -21.49
N PHE A 191 5.39 14.93 -21.54
CA PHE A 191 5.03 16.33 -21.45
C PHE A 191 4.92 16.99 -22.84
N TYR A 192 3.86 17.76 -22.99
CA TYR A 192 3.69 18.72 -24.06
C TYR A 192 3.32 20.09 -23.48
N LYS A 193 4.24 21.06 -23.54
CA LYS A 193 4.09 22.37 -22.87
C LYS A 193 3.76 22.15 -21.37
N ASP A 194 2.63 22.67 -20.89
CA ASP A 194 2.13 22.54 -19.53
C ASP A 194 1.15 21.36 -19.30
N LYS A 195 1.08 20.47 -20.31
CA LYS A 195 0.20 19.30 -20.29
C LYS A 195 0.98 18.00 -20.17
N ILE A 196 0.30 16.98 -19.65
CA ILE A 196 0.79 15.61 -19.54
C ILE A 196 -0.14 14.65 -20.26
N LEU A 197 0.41 13.69 -21.00
CA LEU A 197 -0.35 12.63 -21.65
C LEU A 197 -0.94 11.69 -20.59
N THR A 198 -2.21 11.39 -20.72
CA THR A 198 -2.94 10.57 -19.74
C THR A 198 -3.81 9.54 -20.41
N THR A 199 -3.99 8.42 -19.75
CA THR A 199 -4.99 7.40 -20.04
C THR A 199 -6.08 7.44 -18.97
N VAL A 200 -7.30 7.05 -19.33
CA VAL A 200 -8.37 6.75 -18.38
C VAL A 200 -8.70 5.27 -18.56
N GLU A 201 -8.39 4.50 -17.54
CA GLU A 201 -8.61 3.05 -17.49
C GLU A 201 -9.90 2.75 -16.71
N GLU A 202 -10.59 1.68 -17.07
CA GLU A 202 -11.67 1.17 -16.25
C GLU A 202 -11.13 0.20 -15.21
N VAL A 203 -11.10 0.63 -13.95
CA VAL A 203 -10.63 -0.18 -12.82
C VAL A 203 -11.80 -0.40 -11.86
N TYR A 204 -12.24 -1.66 -11.72
CA TYR A 204 -13.40 -2.02 -10.87
C TYR A 204 -14.65 -1.18 -11.16
N GLU A 205 -15.03 -1.08 -12.45
CA GLU A 205 -16.18 -0.29 -12.93
C GLU A 205 -16.08 1.23 -12.62
N ARG A 206 -14.86 1.72 -12.38
CA ARG A 206 -14.62 3.15 -12.12
C ARG A 206 -13.57 3.69 -13.07
N PRO A 207 -13.85 4.83 -13.74
CA PRO A 207 -12.85 5.52 -14.54
C PRO A 207 -11.70 5.97 -13.65
N THR A 208 -10.49 5.50 -13.93
CA THR A 208 -9.29 5.81 -13.17
C THR A 208 -8.27 6.49 -14.06
N LEU A 209 -7.82 7.67 -13.66
CA LEU A 209 -6.82 8.45 -14.37
C LEU A 209 -5.43 7.83 -14.14
N SER A 210 -4.73 7.54 -15.24
CA SER A 210 -3.43 6.89 -15.28
C SER A 210 -2.50 7.57 -16.27
N LEU A 211 -1.28 7.01 -16.39
CA LEU A 211 -0.27 7.36 -17.40
C LEU A 211 0.02 6.11 -18.22
N PRO A 212 0.45 6.26 -19.48
CA PRO A 212 0.83 5.11 -20.30
C PRO A 212 1.90 4.26 -19.62
N LYS A 213 1.65 2.95 -19.52
CA LYS A 213 2.54 2.00 -18.82
C LYS A 213 2.18 0.56 -19.14
N GLY A 214 3.17 -0.30 -19.23
CA GLY A 214 2.95 -1.72 -19.32
C GLY A 214 4.18 -2.53 -18.97
N HIS A 215 4.12 -3.83 -19.16
CA HIS A 215 5.16 -4.77 -18.80
C HIS A 215 6.42 -4.59 -19.67
N ILE A 216 7.57 -4.79 -19.07
CA ILE A 216 8.84 -4.91 -19.79
C ILE A 216 8.93 -6.35 -20.29
N GLU A 217 9.08 -6.55 -21.59
CA GLU A 217 9.20 -7.87 -22.19
C GLU A 217 10.61 -8.45 -22.02
N GLU A 218 10.76 -9.75 -22.20
CA GLU A 218 12.04 -10.42 -22.06
C GLU A 218 13.07 -9.87 -23.08
N GLY A 219 14.18 -9.38 -22.57
CA GLY A 219 15.23 -8.74 -23.39
C GLY A 219 14.96 -7.28 -23.78
N GLU A 220 13.84 -6.70 -23.40
CA GLU A 220 13.50 -5.31 -23.66
C GLU A 220 14.11 -4.36 -22.62
N SER A 221 14.58 -3.19 -23.05
CA SER A 221 15.01 -2.14 -22.12
C SER A 221 13.80 -1.38 -21.56
N LYS A 222 13.95 -0.79 -20.36
CA LYS A 222 12.91 0.09 -19.76
C LYS A 222 12.48 1.20 -20.72
N LEU A 223 13.44 1.75 -21.48
CA LEU A 223 13.21 2.85 -22.40
C LEU A 223 12.39 2.39 -23.60
N ASP A 224 12.74 1.25 -24.19
CA ASP A 224 12.00 0.68 -25.32
C ASP A 224 10.59 0.30 -24.90
N ALA A 225 10.43 -0.34 -23.73
CA ALA A 225 9.13 -0.66 -23.16
C ALA A 225 8.24 0.58 -22.96
N ALA A 226 8.79 1.67 -22.40
CA ALA A 226 8.05 2.90 -22.22
C ALA A 226 7.61 3.53 -23.56
N ILE A 227 8.46 3.45 -24.57
CA ILE A 227 8.15 3.95 -25.94
C ILE A 227 7.05 3.09 -26.58
N ARG A 228 7.17 1.76 -26.52
CA ARG A 228 6.19 0.81 -27.06
C ARG A 228 4.82 0.98 -26.39
N GLU A 229 4.80 0.93 -25.06
CA GLU A 229 3.56 1.05 -24.29
C GLU A 229 2.87 2.41 -24.47
N CYS A 230 3.64 3.48 -24.59
CA CYS A 230 3.10 4.80 -24.92
C CYS A 230 2.35 4.78 -26.25
N PHE A 231 2.95 4.15 -27.26
CA PHE A 231 2.32 4.03 -28.58
C PHE A 231 1.09 3.12 -28.54
N GLU A 232 1.17 1.94 -27.92
CA GLU A 232 0.08 0.96 -27.85
C GLU A 232 -1.13 1.51 -27.11
N GLU A 233 -0.91 2.15 -25.97
CA GLU A 233 -1.98 2.69 -25.14
C GLU A 233 -2.55 4.04 -25.62
N THR A 234 -1.80 4.82 -26.42
CA THR A 234 -2.19 6.21 -26.70
C THR A 234 -2.06 6.63 -28.16
N ASN A 235 -1.42 5.83 -29.02
CA ASN A 235 -1.01 6.18 -30.38
C ASN A 235 -0.08 7.41 -30.46
N GLU A 236 0.42 7.91 -29.31
CA GLU A 236 1.41 8.97 -29.29
C GLU A 236 2.80 8.43 -29.65
N VAL A 237 3.47 9.06 -30.60
CA VAL A 237 4.80 8.64 -31.06
C VAL A 237 5.88 9.39 -30.28
N ILE A 238 6.56 8.69 -29.40
CA ILE A 238 7.76 9.15 -28.73
C ILE A 238 8.98 8.32 -29.15
N THR A 239 10.14 8.89 -29.06
CA THR A 239 11.41 8.25 -29.42
C THR A 239 12.46 8.54 -28.38
N ILE A 240 13.63 7.91 -28.50
CA ILE A 240 14.78 8.21 -27.63
C ILE A 240 15.18 9.70 -27.64
N LYS A 241 14.93 10.42 -28.73
CA LYS A 241 15.20 11.86 -28.84
C LYS A 241 14.31 12.72 -27.93
N ASN A 242 13.16 12.19 -27.55
CA ASN A 242 12.21 12.85 -26.63
C ASN A 242 12.53 12.57 -25.17
N TYR A 243 13.38 11.58 -24.88
CA TYR A 243 13.76 11.18 -23.52
C TYR A 243 14.59 12.26 -22.85
N ILE A 244 14.21 12.64 -21.63
CA ILE A 244 14.88 13.69 -20.85
C ILE A 244 15.31 13.23 -19.46
N GLY A 245 14.98 12.02 -19.05
CA GLY A 245 15.41 11.45 -17.78
C GLY A 245 14.43 10.46 -17.17
N GLU A 246 14.75 9.98 -15.99
CA GLU A 246 13.93 9.05 -15.22
C GLU A 246 13.77 9.51 -13.78
N ILE A 247 12.76 8.96 -13.11
CA ILE A 247 12.52 9.12 -11.68
C ILE A 247 12.82 7.79 -10.99
N LYS A 248 13.14 7.83 -9.69
CA LYS A 248 13.32 6.63 -8.88
C LYS A 248 12.11 5.70 -9.06
N SER A 249 12.39 4.43 -9.35
CA SER A 249 11.36 3.41 -9.44
C SER A 249 10.61 3.24 -8.12
N PHE A 250 9.37 2.81 -8.20
CA PHE A 250 8.56 2.53 -7.02
C PHE A 250 7.89 1.16 -7.12
N GLU A 251 7.59 0.58 -5.98
CA GLU A 251 7.00 -0.74 -5.87
C GLU A 251 5.52 -0.65 -5.48
N ILE A 252 4.72 -1.54 -6.06
CA ILE A 252 3.34 -1.80 -5.64
C ILE A 252 3.14 -3.29 -5.43
N ASN A 253 2.43 -3.65 -4.35
CA ASN A 253 2.05 -5.02 -4.06
C ASN A 253 0.53 -5.17 -4.24
N PHE A 254 0.10 -6.20 -4.93
CA PHE A 254 -1.31 -6.47 -5.15
C PHE A 254 -1.56 -7.96 -5.41
N ILE A 255 -2.83 -8.37 -5.33
CA ILE A 255 -3.28 -9.68 -5.75
C ILE A 255 -3.81 -9.53 -7.18
N ASN A 256 -3.23 -10.24 -8.15
CA ASN A 256 -3.66 -10.18 -9.54
C ASN A 256 -4.99 -10.94 -9.79
N HIS A 257 -5.44 -11.00 -11.05
CA HIS A 257 -6.67 -11.70 -11.44
C HIS A 257 -6.60 -13.22 -11.26
N ASN A 258 -5.39 -13.80 -11.24
CA ASN A 258 -5.15 -15.24 -10.99
C ASN A 258 -4.93 -15.53 -9.50
N ASN A 259 -5.33 -14.64 -8.61
CA ASN A 259 -5.14 -14.74 -7.16
C ASN A 259 -3.68 -14.99 -6.74
N LYS A 260 -2.71 -14.45 -7.49
CA LYS A 260 -1.28 -14.50 -7.12
C LYS A 260 -0.85 -13.17 -6.48
N LEU A 261 -0.02 -13.30 -5.47
CA LEU A 261 0.62 -12.15 -4.84
C LEU A 261 1.72 -11.61 -5.75
N VAL A 262 1.61 -10.37 -6.17
CA VAL A 262 2.53 -9.71 -7.12
C VAL A 262 3.23 -8.54 -6.44
N LYS A 263 4.53 -8.42 -6.67
CA LYS A 263 5.32 -7.22 -6.44
C LYS A 263 5.71 -6.66 -7.80
N LYS A 264 5.14 -5.52 -8.16
CA LYS A 264 5.42 -4.84 -9.42
C LYS A 264 6.33 -3.65 -9.19
N ILE A 265 7.47 -3.61 -9.89
CA ILE A 265 8.40 -2.48 -9.94
C ILE A 265 8.03 -1.64 -11.14
N ILE A 266 7.78 -0.36 -10.94
CA ILE A 266 7.43 0.58 -12.00
C ILE A 266 8.59 1.56 -12.19
N TYR A 267 9.07 1.68 -13.43
CA TYR A 267 10.14 2.58 -13.84
C TYR A 267 9.54 3.78 -14.60
N PRO A 268 9.45 4.97 -13.97
CA PRO A 268 8.92 6.16 -14.63
C PRO A 268 10.01 6.85 -15.46
N LEU A 269 9.77 6.97 -16.78
CA LEU A 269 10.64 7.63 -17.73
C LEU A 269 9.98 8.90 -18.26
N ILE A 270 10.75 9.97 -18.36
CA ILE A 270 10.27 11.31 -18.71
C ILE A 270 10.59 11.62 -20.17
N PHE A 271 9.57 12.05 -20.89
CA PHE A 271 9.68 12.46 -22.28
C PHE A 271 9.11 13.87 -22.48
N ARG A 272 9.64 14.58 -23.45
CA ARG A 272 9.11 15.86 -23.90
C ARG A 272 8.93 15.87 -25.41
N ILE A 273 7.76 16.31 -25.85
CA ILE A 273 7.44 16.46 -27.28
C ILE A 273 7.10 17.91 -27.59
N ASP A 274 7.35 18.30 -28.83
CA ASP A 274 7.07 19.65 -29.33
C ASP A 274 5.68 19.75 -29.96
N LYS A 275 5.16 18.63 -30.47
CA LYS A 275 3.84 18.56 -31.14
C LYS A 275 3.19 17.21 -30.83
N PRO A 276 1.96 17.19 -30.29
CA PRO A 276 1.22 15.95 -30.08
C PRO A 276 0.75 15.34 -31.41
N GLY A 277 0.69 14.01 -31.42
CA GLY A 277 0.09 13.23 -32.49
C GLY A 277 -1.44 13.13 -32.39
N GLU A 278 -2.01 12.29 -33.21
CA GLU A 278 -3.42 11.91 -33.11
C GLU A 278 -3.62 10.80 -32.08
N LEU A 279 -4.32 11.13 -31.00
CA LEU A 279 -4.48 10.24 -29.85
C LEU A 279 -5.62 9.24 -30.05
N SER A 280 -5.33 7.97 -29.81
CA SER A 280 -6.31 6.88 -29.77
C SER A 280 -5.73 5.74 -28.93
N SER A 281 -6.55 4.77 -28.54
CA SER A 281 -6.07 3.52 -27.94
C SER A 281 -6.69 2.32 -28.63
N LYS A 282 -5.90 1.25 -28.77
CA LYS A 282 -6.38 -0.06 -29.20
C LYS A 282 -6.68 -0.99 -28.01
N GLU A 283 -6.30 -0.59 -26.82
CA GLU A 283 -6.51 -1.34 -25.58
C GLU A 283 -7.95 -1.15 -25.09
N GLU A 284 -8.72 -2.23 -25.02
CA GLU A 284 -10.14 -2.20 -24.58
C GLU A 284 -10.32 -1.62 -23.18
N ARG A 285 -9.32 -1.81 -22.29
CA ARG A 285 -9.34 -1.26 -20.91
C ARG A 285 -9.18 0.25 -20.84
N ILE A 286 -8.73 0.89 -21.94
CA ILE A 286 -8.48 2.33 -21.99
C ILE A 286 -9.67 3.01 -22.68
N ILE A 287 -10.51 3.64 -21.88
CA ILE A 287 -11.72 4.31 -22.36
C ILE A 287 -11.48 5.72 -22.91
N LYS A 288 -10.33 6.33 -22.57
CA LYS A 288 -10.00 7.69 -23.05
C LYS A 288 -8.51 7.98 -22.96
N VAL A 289 -8.01 8.68 -23.99
CA VAL A 289 -6.64 9.22 -24.02
C VAL A 289 -6.72 10.73 -24.24
N LYS A 290 -5.94 11.51 -23.52
CA LYS A 290 -5.88 12.96 -23.69
C LYS A 290 -4.67 13.59 -23.02
N TYR A 291 -4.31 14.78 -23.47
CA TYR A 291 -3.43 15.68 -22.73
C TYR A 291 -4.23 16.48 -21.70
N LEU A 292 -3.86 16.38 -20.43
CA LEU A 292 -4.40 17.20 -19.34
C LEU A 292 -3.38 18.26 -18.92
N ASN A 293 -3.85 19.42 -18.50
CA ASN A 293 -3.01 20.34 -17.75
C ASN A 293 -2.46 19.64 -16.49
N VAL A 294 -1.17 19.83 -16.18
CA VAL A 294 -0.53 19.12 -15.06
C VAL A 294 -1.24 19.44 -13.73
N GLY A 295 -1.68 20.69 -13.51
CA GLY A 295 -2.44 21.05 -12.32
C GLY A 295 -3.77 20.29 -12.23
N GLU A 296 -4.49 20.16 -13.35
CA GLU A 296 -5.72 19.37 -13.42
C GLU A 296 -5.45 17.88 -13.15
N PHE A 297 -4.36 17.33 -13.68
CA PHE A 297 -3.96 15.96 -13.40
C PHE A 297 -3.72 15.75 -11.91
N LEU A 298 -2.95 16.61 -11.26
CA LEU A 298 -2.63 16.51 -9.84
C LEU A 298 -3.87 16.60 -8.93
N MET A 299 -4.89 17.39 -9.34
CA MET A 299 -6.16 17.45 -8.62
C MET A 299 -7.00 16.18 -8.79
N LYS A 300 -7.01 15.57 -9.98
CA LYS A 300 -7.85 14.42 -10.32
C LYS A 300 -7.22 13.07 -10.02
N CYS A 301 -5.89 13.00 -9.96
CA CYS A 301 -5.18 11.76 -9.66
C CYS A 301 -5.48 11.30 -8.23
N THR A 302 -5.86 10.04 -8.08
CA THR A 302 -6.21 9.44 -6.78
C THR A 302 -4.99 8.85 -6.06
N TYR A 303 -3.86 8.70 -6.76
CA TYR A 303 -2.66 8.05 -6.24
C TYR A 303 -1.61 9.07 -5.81
N ASP A 304 -1.39 9.23 -4.50
CA ASP A 304 -0.44 10.21 -3.96
C ASP A 304 1.00 9.97 -4.41
N ASN A 305 1.44 8.72 -4.54
CA ASN A 305 2.76 8.38 -5.07
C ASN A 305 2.94 8.87 -6.52
N VAL A 306 1.90 8.78 -7.34
CA VAL A 306 1.92 9.30 -8.72
C VAL A 306 1.97 10.83 -8.73
N LYS A 307 1.25 11.50 -7.83
CA LYS A 307 1.34 12.97 -7.69
C LYS A 307 2.74 13.43 -7.35
N ILE A 308 3.36 12.81 -6.35
CA ILE A 308 4.73 13.13 -5.92
C ILE A 308 5.71 12.90 -7.08
N MET A 309 5.59 11.79 -7.79
CA MET A 309 6.39 11.46 -8.96
C MET A 309 6.25 12.52 -10.06
N ILE A 310 5.02 12.99 -10.37
CA ILE A 310 4.81 14.03 -11.38
C ILE A 310 5.41 15.36 -10.94
N MET A 311 5.32 15.73 -9.66
CA MET A 311 5.96 16.94 -9.14
C MET A 311 7.50 16.88 -9.29
N GLU A 312 8.10 15.71 -9.05
CA GLU A 312 9.53 15.49 -9.30
C GLU A 312 9.86 15.57 -10.78
N ALA A 313 9.06 14.94 -11.65
CA ALA A 313 9.24 15.01 -13.11
C ALA A 313 9.18 16.44 -13.64
N MET A 314 8.31 17.27 -13.10
CA MET A 314 8.23 18.69 -13.45
C MET A 314 9.53 19.45 -13.15
N SER A 315 10.25 19.11 -12.09
CA SER A 315 11.54 19.76 -11.76
C SER A 315 12.64 19.38 -12.76
N LYS A 316 12.58 18.19 -13.34
CA LYS A 316 13.54 17.69 -14.34
C LYS A 316 13.20 18.13 -15.78
N ARG A 317 12.01 18.66 -16.00
CA ARG A 317 11.54 19.12 -17.32
C ARG A 317 12.21 20.41 -17.78
N ARG A 318 12.85 21.18 -16.88
CA ARG A 318 13.56 22.44 -17.17
C ARG A 318 14.95 22.17 -17.80
#